data_17ccfd326cbdd3ea812ba0a5a4cd2cda
#
_entry.id   17ccfd326cbdd3ea812ba0a5a4cd2cda
#
_cell.length_a   1.000
_cell.length_b   1.000
_cell.length_c   1.000
_cell.angle_alpha   90.00
_cell.angle_beta   90.00
_cell.angle_gamma   90.00
#
_symmetry.space_group_name_H-M   'P 1'
#
loop_
_entity.id
_entity.type
_entity.pdbx_description
1 polymer ?
#
loop_
_entity_poly.entity_id
_entity_poly.type
_entity_poly.pdbx_seq_one_letter_code
_entity_poly.pdbx_strand_id
1 'polypeptide(L)'
;MKAVWARCLLFCFASGAAILFGCCGAISAQSSPPAGKSDSTPTPAALEQDFFTAIREGNAKKVLSFVPEHGVDLGPQTQHATRAEVERQFLAHRGLYCKLFDSSCIDAPINLDNSARACSYRELLTQSKKVHTAASAMTRNGVQQAVLVARIENDRCPNGKLIDFIFNLEADGWKLFSIP
;
A
#
# COMPACT_ATOMS: atom_id res chain seq x y z
N MET A 1 32.43 27.57 -16.45
CA MET A 1 31.76 27.92 -17.72
C MET A 1 30.28 27.99 -17.39
N LYS A 2 29.68 29.19 -17.02
CA LYS A 2 29.09 30.16 -17.96
C LYS A 2 28.11 29.45 -18.92
N ALA A 3 26.82 29.74 -19.07
CA ALA A 3 25.98 30.92 -18.90
C ALA A 3 24.56 30.46 -19.24
N VAL A 4 23.53 31.00 -18.54
CA VAL A 4 22.66 32.12 -18.96
C VAL A 4 21.60 31.75 -20.01
N TRP A 5 20.36 32.13 -19.71
CA TRP A 5 19.30 32.84 -20.40
C TRP A 5 17.97 32.46 -19.74
N ALA A 6 17.26 33.20 -18.97
CA ALA A 6 16.73 34.55 -18.91
C ALA A 6 15.87 34.99 -20.12
N ARG A 7 14.64 35.43 -19.78
CA ARG A 7 13.73 36.38 -20.45
C ARG A 7 12.72 35.83 -21.46
N CYS A 8 11.46 36.19 -21.16
CA CYS A 8 10.60 37.19 -21.80
C CYS A 8 9.25 37.17 -21.07
N LEU A 9 8.89 38.21 -20.29
CA LEU A 9 8.26 39.50 -20.65
C LEU A 9 6.89 39.31 -21.34
N LEU A 10 5.78 39.57 -20.57
CA LEU A 10 4.96 40.78 -20.52
C LEU A 10 4.48 41.34 -21.87
N PHE A 11 3.18 41.41 -22.03
CA PHE A 11 2.42 42.51 -22.64
C PHE A 11 0.92 42.15 -22.42
N CYS A 12 0.16 42.85 -21.64
CA CYS A 12 -0.34 44.24 -21.62
C CYS A 12 -1.54 44.49 -22.53
N PHE A 13 -2.58 45.05 -21.86
CA PHE A 13 -3.54 46.08 -22.27
C PHE A 13 -4.58 45.67 -23.34
N ALA A 14 -5.80 46.03 -23.28
CA ALA A 14 -6.67 46.93 -22.55
C ALA A 14 -7.94 47.08 -23.40
N SER A 15 -8.99 47.57 -22.75
CA SER A 15 -10.17 48.23 -23.37
C SER A 15 -11.22 47.30 -23.99
N GLY A 16 -12.42 47.27 -23.61
CA GLY A 16 -13.40 48.23 -23.15
C GLY A 16 -14.71 47.95 -23.86
N ALA A 17 -15.77 48.20 -23.21
CA ALA A 17 -17.11 48.48 -23.68
C ALA A 17 -18.21 47.51 -23.20
N ALA A 18 -18.99 48.07 -22.32
CA ALA A 18 -20.26 47.58 -21.87
C ALA A 18 -21.28 47.49 -23.01
N ILE A 19 -22.04 46.42 -23.09
CA ILE A 19 -23.38 46.42 -23.70
C ILE A 19 -24.30 45.66 -22.76
N LEU A 20 -25.19 46.42 -22.13
CA LEU A 20 -26.38 45.93 -21.47
C LEU A 20 -27.34 45.41 -22.54
N PHE A 21 -27.68 44.16 -22.52
CA PHE A 21 -28.96 43.65 -23.08
C PHE A 21 -29.48 42.60 -22.12
N GLY A 22 -30.57 42.96 -21.46
CA GLY A 22 -31.37 41.99 -20.75
C GLY A 22 -32.14 41.12 -21.75
N CYS A 23 -32.31 39.87 -21.41
CA CYS A 23 -33.47 39.10 -21.79
C CYS A 23 -33.66 37.91 -20.87
N CYS A 24 -34.85 37.82 -20.33
CA CYS A 24 -35.40 36.64 -19.65
C CYS A 24 -35.16 35.37 -20.46
N GLY A 25 -34.69 34.33 -19.81
CA GLY A 25 -34.55 33.07 -20.50
C GLY A 25 -34.31 31.91 -19.54
N ALA A 26 -35.38 31.21 -19.20
CA ALA A 26 -35.44 29.80 -18.84
C ALA A 26 -34.40 29.27 -17.82
N ILE A 27 -34.86 29.05 -16.62
CA ILE A 27 -34.25 28.16 -15.66
C ILE A 27 -34.24 26.75 -16.26
N SER A 28 -33.22 26.40 -17.00
CA SER A 28 -32.91 25.01 -17.32
C SER A 28 -32.43 24.37 -16.03
N ALA A 29 -33.28 23.55 -15.44
CA ALA A 29 -32.88 22.61 -14.40
C ALA A 29 -31.77 21.70 -15.01
N GLN A 30 -30.53 22.07 -14.77
CA GLN A 30 -29.43 21.15 -14.99
C GLN A 30 -29.64 20.01 -13.99
N SER A 31 -30.22 18.90 -14.49
CA SER A 31 -30.12 17.61 -13.81
C SER A 31 -28.63 17.30 -13.67
N SER A 32 -28.09 17.48 -12.44
CA SER A 32 -26.78 17.01 -12.09
C SER A 32 -26.71 15.53 -12.48
N PRO A 33 -25.72 15.11 -13.27
CA PRO A 33 -25.54 13.69 -13.53
C PRO A 33 -25.38 12.99 -12.17
N PRO A 34 -25.96 11.78 -11.99
CA PRO A 34 -25.76 11.02 -10.78
C PRO A 34 -24.25 10.92 -10.54
N ALA A 35 -23.83 11.24 -9.34
CA ALA A 35 -22.44 11.09 -8.91
C ALA A 35 -22.08 9.60 -9.12
N GLY A 36 -21.50 9.30 -10.29
CA GLY A 36 -20.93 8.00 -10.56
C GLY A 36 -19.92 7.74 -9.46
N LYS A 37 -20.08 6.62 -8.76
CA LYS A 37 -19.01 6.11 -7.90
C LYS A 37 -17.76 6.08 -8.78
N SER A 38 -16.83 6.97 -8.51
CA SER A 38 -15.52 6.92 -9.12
C SER A 38 -14.86 5.65 -8.57
N ASP A 39 -14.94 4.57 -9.32
CA ASP A 39 -14.15 3.35 -9.09
C ASP A 39 -12.67 3.65 -9.40
N SER A 40 -12.14 4.69 -8.76
CA SER A 40 -10.71 4.98 -8.87
C SER A 40 -9.96 3.95 -8.04
N THR A 41 -9.23 3.08 -8.70
CA THR A 41 -8.27 2.18 -8.06
C THR A 41 -7.42 2.98 -7.06
N PRO A 42 -7.32 2.52 -5.79
CA PRO A 42 -6.51 3.20 -4.80
C PRO A 42 -5.07 3.37 -5.28
N THR A 43 -4.47 4.51 -4.98
CA THR A 43 -3.06 4.73 -5.29
C THR A 43 -2.16 3.82 -4.44
N PRO A 44 -0.92 3.50 -4.87
CA PRO A 44 0.03 2.76 -4.03
C PRO A 44 0.23 3.37 -2.64
N ALA A 45 0.18 4.69 -2.51
CA ALA A 45 0.28 5.37 -1.21
C ALA A 45 -0.95 5.10 -0.32
N ALA A 46 -2.15 5.10 -0.87
CA ALA A 46 -3.36 4.73 -0.14
C ALA A 46 -3.35 3.25 0.27
N LEU A 47 -2.89 2.36 -0.62
CA LEU A 47 -2.69 0.94 -0.33
C LEU A 47 -1.70 0.75 0.82
N GLU A 48 -0.56 1.45 0.80
CA GLU A 48 0.45 1.41 1.85
C GLU A 48 -0.15 1.76 3.21
N GLN A 49 -0.85 2.88 3.28
CA GLN A 49 -1.50 3.33 4.50
C GLN A 49 -2.50 2.30 5.02
N ASP A 50 -3.38 1.79 4.16
CA ASP A 50 -4.40 0.80 4.50
C ASP A 50 -3.79 -0.51 5.00
N PHE A 51 -2.80 -1.03 4.29
CA PHE A 51 -2.20 -2.32 4.60
C PHE A 51 -1.38 -2.29 5.89
N PHE A 52 -0.47 -1.32 6.03
CA PHE A 52 0.33 -1.22 7.26
C PHE A 52 -0.52 -0.84 8.47
N THR A 53 -1.59 -0.07 8.30
CA THR A 53 -2.55 0.19 9.38
C THR A 53 -3.24 -1.11 9.80
N ALA A 54 -3.69 -1.93 8.86
CA ALA A 54 -4.31 -3.22 9.17
C ALA A 54 -3.35 -4.15 9.96
N ILE A 55 -2.07 -4.16 9.63
CA ILE A 55 -1.08 -4.94 10.40
C ILE A 55 -0.88 -4.35 11.81
N ARG A 56 -0.69 -3.02 11.93
CA ARG A 56 -0.51 -2.36 13.25
C ARG A 56 -1.68 -2.61 14.19
N GLU A 57 -2.89 -2.55 13.68
CA GLU A 57 -4.12 -2.78 14.43
C GLU A 57 -4.41 -4.26 14.71
N GLY A 58 -3.69 -5.18 14.05
CA GLY A 58 -3.98 -6.61 14.15
C GLY A 58 -5.27 -7.00 13.42
N ASN A 59 -5.68 -6.23 12.41
CA ASN A 59 -6.90 -6.45 11.65
C ASN A 59 -6.70 -7.57 10.61
N ALA A 60 -6.74 -8.80 11.09
CA ALA A 60 -6.54 -10.00 10.28
C ALA A 60 -7.54 -10.09 9.11
N LYS A 61 -8.81 -9.70 9.34
CA LYS A 61 -9.85 -9.72 8.30
C LYS A 61 -9.51 -8.74 7.15
N LYS A 62 -9.02 -7.54 7.48
CA LYS A 62 -8.59 -6.57 6.48
C LYS A 62 -7.39 -7.08 5.69
N VAL A 63 -6.40 -7.68 6.36
CA VAL A 63 -5.24 -8.27 5.67
C VAL A 63 -5.67 -9.41 4.75
N LEU A 64 -6.58 -10.29 5.19
CA LEU A 64 -7.14 -11.35 4.34
C LEU A 64 -7.86 -10.83 3.09
N SER A 65 -8.46 -9.64 3.15
CA SER A 65 -9.12 -9.05 1.98
C SER A 65 -8.16 -8.70 0.83
N PHE A 66 -6.88 -8.56 1.12
CA PHE A 66 -5.84 -8.38 0.10
C PHE A 66 -5.33 -9.69 -0.50
N VAL A 67 -5.58 -10.84 0.14
CA VAL A 67 -5.15 -12.14 -0.37
C VAL A 67 -6.04 -12.54 -1.55
N PRO A 68 -5.48 -12.77 -2.75
CA PRO A 68 -6.27 -13.17 -3.91
C PRO A 68 -6.72 -14.64 -3.81
N GLU A 69 -7.69 -15.03 -4.63
CA GLU A 69 -8.21 -16.41 -4.66
C GLU A 69 -7.12 -17.44 -5.01
N HIS A 70 -6.21 -17.08 -5.89
CA HIS A 70 -5.10 -17.94 -6.27
C HIS A 70 -4.01 -18.07 -5.18
N GLY A 71 -4.03 -17.22 -4.15
CA GLY A 71 -3.06 -17.28 -3.04
C GLY A 71 -1.89 -16.31 -3.17
N VAL A 72 -0.88 -16.51 -2.33
CA VAL A 72 0.29 -15.63 -2.19
C VAL A 72 1.59 -16.44 -2.15
N ASP A 73 2.68 -15.83 -2.60
CA ASP A 73 4.02 -16.38 -2.45
C ASP A 73 4.63 -15.96 -1.11
N LEU A 74 5.21 -16.90 -0.40
CA LEU A 74 5.78 -16.73 0.93
C LEU A 74 7.29 -16.91 0.90
N GLY A 75 8.00 -15.85 1.27
CA GLY A 75 9.45 -15.85 1.46
C GLY A 75 10.28 -16.08 0.18
N PRO A 76 11.60 -16.09 0.32
CA PRO A 76 12.53 -16.15 -0.81
C PRO A 76 12.53 -17.50 -1.55
N GLN A 77 11.98 -18.54 -0.92
CA GLN A 77 11.89 -19.89 -1.52
C GLN A 77 10.58 -20.10 -2.30
N THR A 78 9.81 -19.03 -2.54
CA THR A 78 8.55 -19.06 -3.32
C THR A 78 7.61 -20.21 -2.93
N GLN A 79 7.43 -20.42 -1.64
CA GLN A 79 6.36 -21.31 -1.17
C GLN A 79 5.04 -20.64 -1.45
N HIS A 80 4.25 -21.24 -2.32
CA HIS A 80 2.92 -20.75 -2.63
C HIS A 80 1.93 -21.23 -1.59
N ALA A 81 1.14 -20.31 -1.00
CA ALA A 81 0.03 -20.65 -0.11
C ALA A 81 -1.28 -20.21 -0.77
N THR A 82 -2.19 -21.15 -0.97
CA THR A 82 -3.54 -20.85 -1.47
C THR A 82 -4.30 -19.97 -0.47
N ARG A 83 -5.32 -19.23 -0.93
CA ARG A 83 -6.17 -18.44 -0.04
C ARG A 83 -6.75 -19.27 1.11
N ALA A 84 -7.26 -20.47 0.81
CA ALA A 84 -7.81 -21.36 1.83
C ALA A 84 -6.77 -21.80 2.88
N GLU A 85 -5.51 -21.93 2.50
CA GLU A 85 -4.42 -22.21 3.45
C GLU A 85 -4.09 -21.01 4.31
N VAL A 86 -4.04 -19.80 3.73
CA VAL A 86 -3.87 -18.56 4.49
C VAL A 86 -5.00 -18.39 5.50
N GLU A 87 -6.25 -18.56 5.10
CA GLU A 87 -7.41 -18.48 5.99
C GLU A 87 -7.32 -19.50 7.14
N ARG A 88 -6.94 -20.76 6.84
CA ARG A 88 -6.71 -21.77 7.90
C ARG A 88 -5.61 -21.38 8.87
N GLN A 89 -4.50 -20.80 8.37
CA GLN A 89 -3.42 -20.32 9.22
C GLN A 89 -3.89 -19.18 10.12
N PHE A 90 -4.71 -18.27 9.60
CA PHE A 90 -5.27 -17.15 10.36
C PHE A 90 -6.25 -17.62 11.44
N LEU A 91 -7.16 -18.55 11.10
CA LEU A 91 -8.09 -19.13 12.06
C LEU A 91 -7.39 -19.92 13.17
N ALA A 92 -6.33 -20.64 12.83
CA ALA A 92 -5.55 -21.44 13.77
C ALA A 92 -4.45 -20.66 14.51
N HIS A 93 -4.32 -19.34 14.26
CA HIS A 93 -3.27 -18.48 14.82
C HIS A 93 -1.88 -19.10 14.67
N ARG A 94 -1.49 -19.49 13.46
CA ARG A 94 -0.20 -20.11 13.17
C ARG A 94 0.38 -19.63 11.82
N GLY A 95 1.62 -20.00 11.54
CA GLY A 95 2.29 -19.74 10.26
C GLY A 95 2.29 -18.25 9.91
N LEU A 96 1.65 -17.87 8.80
CA LEU A 96 1.61 -16.48 8.34
C LEU A 96 0.95 -15.54 9.35
N TYR A 97 -0.07 -15.99 10.10
CA TYR A 97 -0.67 -15.20 11.18
C TYR A 97 0.39 -14.79 12.21
N CYS A 98 1.19 -15.74 12.67
CA CYS A 98 2.26 -15.48 13.65
C CYS A 98 3.28 -14.49 13.10
N LYS A 99 3.72 -14.67 11.86
CA LYS A 99 4.66 -13.78 11.19
C LYS A 99 4.13 -12.34 11.09
N LEU A 100 2.84 -12.19 10.82
CA LEU A 100 2.22 -10.88 10.69
C LEU A 100 1.89 -10.24 12.05
N PHE A 101 1.34 -10.99 13.00
CA PHE A 101 0.66 -10.41 14.16
C PHE A 101 1.17 -10.83 15.54
N ASP A 102 1.71 -12.05 15.68
CA ASP A 102 2.04 -12.63 17.00
C ASP A 102 3.36 -13.39 16.98
N SER A 103 4.39 -12.79 17.50
CA SER A 103 5.70 -13.42 17.58
C SER A 103 5.78 -14.59 18.56
N SER A 104 4.77 -14.76 19.45
CA SER A 104 4.79 -15.87 20.43
C SER A 104 4.66 -17.25 19.77
N CYS A 105 4.11 -17.29 18.57
CA CYS A 105 3.90 -18.52 17.79
C CYS A 105 4.77 -18.59 16.51
N ILE A 106 5.78 -17.74 16.39
CA ILE A 106 6.78 -17.90 15.32
C ILE A 106 7.70 -19.06 15.70
N ASP A 107 7.72 -20.07 14.87
CA ASP A 107 8.67 -21.18 15.01
C ASP A 107 10.09 -20.61 14.89
N ALA A 108 10.86 -20.69 15.96
CA ALA A 108 12.24 -20.22 15.95
C ALA A 108 13.04 -21.04 14.93
N PRO A 109 13.76 -20.40 14.00
CA PRO A 109 14.67 -21.14 13.15
C PRO A 109 15.75 -21.80 14.02
N ILE A 110 15.97 -23.08 13.82
CA ILE A 110 16.80 -23.99 14.66
C ILE A 110 18.26 -23.53 14.82
N ASN A 111 18.71 -22.46 14.14
CA ASN A 111 20.10 -22.05 14.05
C ASN A 111 20.38 -20.57 14.38
N LEU A 112 19.49 -19.87 15.05
CA LEU A 112 19.84 -18.54 15.58
C LEU A 112 20.36 -18.70 17.01
N ASP A 113 21.55 -18.15 17.26
CA ASP A 113 22.09 -17.99 18.61
C ASP A 113 20.96 -17.59 19.57
N ASN A 114 20.81 -18.36 20.63
CA ASN A 114 19.66 -18.46 21.54
C ASN A 114 19.17 -17.18 22.22
N SER A 115 19.53 -15.98 21.76
CA SER A 115 19.20 -14.72 22.44
C SER A 115 18.24 -13.80 21.69
N ALA A 116 17.99 -14.01 20.41
CA ALA A 116 17.21 -13.08 19.60
C ALA A 116 15.91 -13.71 19.14
N ARG A 117 14.81 -13.40 19.80
CA ARG A 117 13.46 -13.77 19.41
C ARG A 117 13.09 -13.06 18.09
N ALA A 118 12.55 -13.81 17.14
CA ALA A 118 11.95 -13.21 15.95
C ALA A 118 10.74 -12.35 16.33
N CYS A 119 10.59 -11.17 15.73
CA CYS A 119 9.44 -10.31 15.93
C CYS A 119 8.42 -10.50 14.80
N SER A 120 7.14 -10.35 15.14
CA SER A 120 6.09 -10.22 14.13
C SER A 120 6.18 -8.87 13.43
N TYR A 121 5.60 -8.76 12.23
CA TYR A 121 5.58 -7.48 11.52
C TYR A 121 4.80 -6.41 12.29
N ARG A 122 3.76 -6.79 13.03
CA ARG A 122 3.05 -5.89 13.94
C ARG A 122 3.98 -5.31 14.99
N GLU A 123 4.75 -6.13 15.67
CA GLU A 123 5.73 -5.65 16.68
C GLU A 123 6.76 -4.74 16.06
N LEU A 124 7.30 -5.11 14.90
CA LEU A 124 8.26 -4.28 14.16
C LEU A 124 7.69 -2.92 13.81
N LEU A 125 6.44 -2.85 13.35
CA LEU A 125 5.77 -1.61 12.95
C LEU A 125 5.29 -0.75 14.12
N THR A 126 5.09 -1.32 15.32
CA THR A 126 4.52 -0.61 16.48
C THR A 126 5.53 -0.33 17.59
N GLN A 127 6.57 -1.15 17.74
CA GLN A 127 7.50 -1.09 18.87
C GLN A 127 8.90 -0.61 18.48
N SER A 128 9.15 -0.37 17.19
CA SER A 128 10.45 0.11 16.74
C SER A 128 10.62 1.61 16.99
N LYS A 129 11.88 2.02 17.23
CA LYS A 129 12.21 3.43 17.46
C LYS A 129 11.84 4.31 16.28
N LYS A 130 11.99 3.77 15.07
CA LYS A 130 11.74 4.50 13.85
C LYS A 130 11.29 3.54 12.76
N VAL A 131 10.22 3.89 12.11
CA VAL A 131 9.66 3.15 10.97
C VAL A 131 9.45 4.13 9.83
N HIS A 132 10.08 3.88 8.70
CA HIS A 132 9.85 4.60 7.46
C HIS A 132 9.18 3.66 6.49
N THR A 133 7.99 4.03 6.05
CA THR A 133 7.27 3.31 5.02
C THR A 133 7.29 4.07 3.70
N ALA A 134 7.26 3.36 2.59
CA ALA A 134 7.19 3.92 1.26
C ALA A 134 6.46 2.95 0.32
N ALA A 135 5.78 3.51 -0.66
CA ALA A 135 5.15 2.76 -1.74
C ALA A 135 5.70 3.22 -3.08
N SER A 136 5.95 2.29 -3.96
CA SER A 136 6.32 2.56 -5.35
C SER A 136 5.47 1.73 -6.31
N ALA A 137 5.15 2.30 -7.47
CA ALA A 137 4.49 1.58 -8.56
C ALA A 137 5.52 1.17 -9.60
N MET A 138 5.34 -0.02 -10.17
CA MET A 138 6.13 -0.52 -11.30
C MET A 138 5.24 -1.35 -12.22
N THR A 139 5.69 -1.56 -13.45
CA THR A 139 5.08 -2.53 -14.36
C THR A 139 6.05 -3.67 -14.60
N ARG A 140 5.65 -4.89 -14.33
CA ARG A 140 6.45 -6.08 -14.57
C ARG A 140 5.66 -7.08 -15.39
N ASN A 141 6.21 -7.50 -16.54
CA ASN A 141 5.53 -8.43 -17.46
C ASN A 141 4.12 -8.00 -17.86
N GLY A 142 3.89 -6.69 -18.04
CA GLY A 142 2.58 -6.14 -18.38
C GLY A 142 1.59 -6.01 -17.20
N VAL A 143 1.95 -6.47 -16.00
CA VAL A 143 1.14 -6.34 -14.79
C VAL A 143 1.59 -5.12 -14.00
N GLN A 144 0.66 -4.28 -13.59
CA GLN A 144 0.95 -3.20 -12.63
C GLN A 144 1.16 -3.78 -11.25
N GLN A 145 2.28 -3.39 -10.62
CA GLN A 145 2.64 -3.82 -9.27
C GLN A 145 2.84 -2.61 -8.36
N ALA A 146 2.51 -2.77 -7.08
CA ALA A 146 2.94 -1.87 -6.03
C ALA A 146 3.89 -2.62 -5.10
N VAL A 147 5.03 -1.99 -4.80
CA VAL A 147 5.97 -2.49 -3.79
C VAL A 147 5.87 -1.60 -2.57
N LEU A 148 5.44 -2.17 -1.46
CA LEU A 148 5.36 -1.50 -0.17
C LEU A 148 6.58 -1.89 0.66
N VAL A 149 7.33 -0.92 1.12
CA VAL A 149 8.57 -1.13 1.87
C VAL A 149 8.45 -0.49 3.24
N ALA A 150 8.85 -1.23 4.29
CA ALA A 150 9.08 -0.68 5.61
C ALA A 150 10.55 -0.82 5.98
N ARG A 151 11.24 0.31 6.22
CA ARG A 151 12.58 0.36 6.81
C ARG A 151 12.45 0.62 8.30
N ILE A 152 13.08 -0.24 9.09
CA ILE A 152 12.84 -0.32 10.53
C ILE A 152 14.16 -0.20 11.27
N GLU A 153 14.24 0.77 12.18
CA GLU A 153 15.34 0.87 13.14
C GLU A 153 14.92 0.18 14.44
N ASN A 154 15.36 -1.05 14.62
CA ASN A 154 15.06 -1.86 15.79
C ASN A 154 16.30 -2.64 16.25
N ASP A 155 16.62 -2.51 17.54
CA ASP A 155 17.76 -3.20 18.16
C ASP A 155 17.36 -4.56 18.78
N ARG A 156 16.06 -4.84 18.89
CA ARG A 156 15.53 -6.02 19.59
C ARG A 156 15.27 -7.22 18.68
N CYS A 157 15.05 -6.96 17.41
CA CYS A 157 14.56 -7.96 16.47
C CYS A 157 15.56 -8.10 15.31
N PRO A 158 16.30 -9.19 15.21
CA PRO A 158 17.31 -9.37 14.17
C PRO A 158 16.74 -9.47 12.77
N ASN A 159 15.47 -9.86 12.65
CA ASN A 159 14.79 -10.17 11.38
C ASN A 159 14.11 -8.98 10.71
N GLY A 160 14.28 -7.76 11.17
CA GLY A 160 13.36 -6.72 10.77
C GLY A 160 13.95 -5.38 10.37
N LYS A 161 15.04 -5.36 9.58
CA LYS A 161 15.56 -4.07 9.08
C LYS A 161 14.85 -3.58 7.83
N LEU A 162 14.39 -4.49 7.00
CA LEU A 162 13.67 -4.20 5.76
C LEU A 162 12.59 -5.26 5.55
N ILE A 163 11.37 -4.80 5.34
CA ILE A 163 10.22 -5.64 4.99
C ILE A 163 9.65 -5.09 3.70
N ASP A 164 9.42 -5.93 2.72
CA ASP A 164 8.77 -5.56 1.46
C ASP A 164 7.60 -6.48 1.16
N PHE A 165 6.52 -5.90 0.65
CA PHE A 165 5.34 -6.60 0.20
C PHE A 165 5.09 -6.23 -1.25
N ILE A 166 4.78 -7.20 -2.08
CA ILE A 166 4.47 -6.97 -3.48
C ILE A 166 2.98 -7.21 -3.71
N PHE A 167 2.33 -6.25 -4.38
CA PHE A 167 0.93 -6.33 -4.77
C PHE A 167 0.81 -6.28 -6.29
N ASN A 168 -0.11 -7.03 -6.84
CA ASN A 168 -0.56 -6.91 -8.23
C ASN A 168 -1.87 -6.15 -8.30
N LEU A 169 -2.05 -5.35 -9.34
CA LEU A 169 -3.33 -4.74 -9.64
C LEU A 169 -4.18 -5.73 -10.41
N GLU A 170 -5.28 -6.16 -9.82
CA GLU A 170 -6.31 -7.01 -10.43
C GLU A 170 -7.59 -6.22 -10.73
N ALA A 171 -8.58 -6.86 -11.36
CA ALA A 171 -9.83 -6.21 -11.74
C ALA A 171 -10.63 -5.61 -10.57
N ASP A 172 -10.50 -6.21 -9.38
CA ASP A 172 -11.17 -5.80 -8.14
C ASP A 172 -10.24 -5.04 -7.16
N GLY A 173 -9.08 -4.57 -7.65
CA GLY A 173 -8.13 -3.75 -6.90
C GLY A 173 -6.79 -4.42 -6.60
N TRP A 174 -6.05 -3.86 -5.67
CA TRP A 174 -4.73 -4.35 -5.28
C TRP A 174 -4.82 -5.67 -4.51
N LYS A 175 -4.12 -6.68 -4.97
CA LYS A 175 -4.00 -8.00 -4.32
C LYS A 175 -2.56 -8.31 -3.95
N LEU A 176 -2.39 -8.90 -2.79
CA LEU A 176 -1.09 -9.29 -2.26
C LEU A 176 -0.54 -10.45 -3.11
N PHE A 177 0.63 -10.22 -3.69
CA PHE A 177 1.32 -11.20 -4.53
C PHE A 177 2.40 -11.94 -3.75
N SER A 178 3.22 -11.20 -2.98
CA SER A 178 4.33 -11.79 -2.25
C SER A 178 4.55 -11.15 -0.89
N ILE A 179 4.91 -11.99 0.08
CA ILE A 179 5.30 -11.63 1.46
C ILE A 179 6.73 -12.12 1.68
N PRO A 180 7.64 -11.29 2.24
CA PRO A 180 9.04 -11.64 2.46
C PRO A 180 9.26 -12.74 3.50
#